data_8504c78c4d27287dcc40762498215814
#
_entry.id   8504c78c4d27287dcc40762498215814
#
_cell.length_a   1.000
_cell.length_b   1.000
_cell.length_c   1.000
_cell.angle_alpha   90.00
_cell.angle_beta   90.00
_cell.angle_gamma   90.00
#
_symmetry.space_group_name_H-M   'P 1'
#
loop_
_entity.id
_entity.type
_entity.pdbx_description
1 polymer ?
#
loop_
_entity_poly.entity_id
_entity_poly.type
_entity_poly.pdbx_seq_one_letter_code
_entity_poly.pdbx_strand_id
1 'polypeptide(L)'
;DLADIALAGKMFAPHYATPMPMRCSAPKAMLRKQPGKDHEAISELLHGEDFHVLDIAGDWAWGYCGHDHYVGYVPVHALQHQKKTPEPTHLIFARAALIFIEPDFKSGVMKRLPMGSRIACGEASECGNFLKTGKGYVHARHVQPIGTKVVFDGTNGTAALAEQLIGAPYLWGGRSGDGLDCSGLIQMILMLTGVDAPRDSDQQMAA
;
A
#
# COMPACT_ATOMS: atom_id res chain seq x y z
N ASP A 1 -23.00 -14.23 1.21
CA ASP A 1 -22.29 -13.46 0.18
C ASP A 1 -22.83 -12.03 0.15
N LEU A 2 -21.95 -11.08 0.27
CA LEU A 2 -22.20 -9.65 0.35
C LEU A 2 -21.43 -8.95 -0.77
N ALA A 3 -22.07 -8.08 -1.54
CA ALA A 3 -21.45 -7.34 -2.63
C ALA A 3 -21.53 -5.83 -2.41
N ASP A 4 -20.67 -5.08 -3.09
CA ASP A 4 -20.77 -3.62 -3.15
C ASP A 4 -22.08 -3.22 -3.84
N ILE A 5 -22.79 -2.23 -3.28
CA ILE A 5 -24.04 -1.69 -3.83
C ILE A 5 -23.88 -1.21 -5.28
N ALA A 6 -22.68 -0.78 -5.69
CA ALA A 6 -22.39 -0.39 -7.06
C ALA A 6 -22.52 -1.54 -8.08
N LEU A 7 -22.53 -2.78 -7.62
CA LEU A 7 -22.75 -3.97 -8.44
C LEU A 7 -24.23 -4.38 -8.54
N ALA A 8 -25.13 -3.71 -7.83
CA ALA A 8 -26.55 -3.98 -7.89
C ALA A 8 -27.06 -3.78 -9.34
N GLY A 9 -27.77 -4.78 -9.84
CA GLY A 9 -28.25 -4.82 -11.23
C GLY A 9 -27.22 -5.25 -12.27
N LYS A 10 -25.93 -5.42 -11.89
CA LYS A 10 -24.87 -5.93 -12.77
C LYS A 10 -24.48 -7.36 -12.41
N MET A 11 -24.52 -7.70 -11.14
CA MET A 11 -24.20 -9.02 -10.63
C MET A 11 -25.21 -9.39 -9.53
N PHE A 12 -25.67 -10.63 -9.53
CA PHE A 12 -26.55 -11.12 -8.48
C PHE A 12 -25.74 -11.39 -7.21
N ALA A 13 -26.18 -10.82 -6.08
CA ALA A 13 -25.73 -11.16 -4.74
C ALA A 13 -26.93 -11.19 -3.79
N PRO A 14 -26.91 -12.06 -2.76
CA PRO A 14 -27.99 -12.11 -1.75
C PRO A 14 -28.16 -10.79 -0.97
N HIS A 15 -27.05 -10.11 -0.74
CA HIS A 15 -27.02 -8.84 -0.01
C HIS A 15 -26.03 -7.86 -0.65
N TYR A 16 -26.32 -6.56 -0.51
CA TYR A 16 -25.46 -5.47 -0.97
C TYR A 16 -25.17 -4.53 0.20
N ALA A 17 -23.95 -3.99 0.28
CA ALA A 17 -23.55 -3.00 1.26
C ALA A 17 -22.91 -1.79 0.58
N THR A 18 -23.07 -0.62 1.20
CA THR A 18 -22.29 0.56 0.84
C THR A 18 -20.92 0.44 1.49
N PRO A 19 -19.82 0.48 0.70
CA PRO A 19 -18.50 0.35 1.26
C PRO A 19 -18.15 1.47 2.23
N MET A 20 -17.52 1.12 3.33
CA MET A 20 -16.94 2.09 4.27
C MET A 20 -15.49 2.35 3.87
N PRO A 21 -15.13 3.59 3.46
CA PRO A 21 -13.77 3.91 3.03
C PRO A 21 -12.84 3.97 4.25
N MET A 22 -11.89 3.04 4.28
CA MET A 22 -10.83 2.94 5.27
C MET A 22 -9.46 3.08 4.58
N ARG A 23 -8.42 3.31 5.36
CA ARG A 23 -7.03 3.42 4.92
C ARG A 23 -6.12 2.61 5.82
N CYS A 24 -5.13 1.94 5.24
CA CYS A 24 -4.13 1.21 6.01
C CYS A 24 -3.29 2.18 6.84
N SER A 25 -3.36 2.06 8.17
CA SER A 25 -2.58 2.86 9.14
C SER A 25 -1.38 2.11 9.69
N ALA A 26 -1.39 0.78 9.61
CA ALA A 26 -0.23 -0.06 9.89
C ALA A 26 0.85 0.16 8.81
N PRO A 27 2.12 -0.20 9.05
CA PRO A 27 3.13 -0.20 7.98
C PRO A 27 2.73 -1.06 6.78
N LYS A 28 2.08 -2.18 7.06
CA LYS A 28 1.47 -3.11 6.09
C LYS A 28 0.52 -4.06 6.81
N ALA A 29 -0.38 -4.68 6.06
CA ALA A 29 -1.28 -5.71 6.54
C ALA A 29 -1.49 -6.77 5.47
N MET A 30 -1.39 -8.06 5.84
CA MET A 30 -1.69 -9.14 4.91
C MET A 30 -3.19 -9.21 4.64
N LEU A 31 -3.54 -9.23 3.37
CA LEU A 31 -4.87 -9.56 2.88
C LEU A 31 -5.00 -11.08 2.82
N ARG A 32 -6.06 -11.64 3.40
CA ARG A 32 -6.24 -13.08 3.55
C ARG A 32 -7.53 -13.57 2.91
N LYS A 33 -7.51 -14.81 2.49
CA LYS A 33 -8.66 -15.48 1.87
C LYS A 33 -9.80 -15.75 2.86
N GLN A 34 -9.46 -15.91 4.15
CA GLN A 34 -10.38 -16.13 5.25
C GLN A 34 -9.93 -15.35 6.50
N PRO A 35 -10.84 -15.02 7.43
CA PRO A 35 -10.48 -14.35 8.67
C PRO A 35 -9.63 -15.27 9.57
N GLY A 36 -8.44 -14.82 9.95
CA GLY A 36 -7.49 -15.56 10.79
C GLY A 36 -6.06 -15.46 10.31
N LYS A 37 -5.10 -15.40 11.23
CA LYS A 37 -3.68 -15.25 10.91
C LYS A 37 -3.07 -16.45 10.21
N ASP A 38 -3.65 -17.63 10.42
CA ASP A 38 -3.16 -18.90 9.89
C ASP A 38 -3.71 -19.25 8.50
N HIS A 39 -4.63 -18.43 7.99
CA HIS A 39 -5.17 -18.63 6.65
C HIS A 39 -4.26 -18.04 5.57
N GLU A 40 -4.44 -18.54 4.34
CA GLU A 40 -3.68 -18.15 3.16
C GLU A 40 -3.68 -16.63 2.98
N ALA A 41 -2.46 -16.07 2.89
CA ALA A 41 -2.27 -14.69 2.46
C ALA A 41 -2.38 -14.63 0.93
N ILE A 42 -3.14 -13.70 0.41
CA ILE A 42 -3.39 -13.56 -1.04
C ILE A 42 -2.89 -12.23 -1.60
N SER A 43 -2.71 -11.23 -0.74
CA SER A 43 -2.09 -9.94 -1.08
C SER A 43 -1.58 -9.24 0.19
N GLU A 44 -0.99 -8.08 0.02
CA GLU A 44 -0.51 -7.22 1.10
C GLU A 44 -0.99 -5.78 0.87
N LEU A 45 -1.65 -5.19 1.86
CA LEU A 45 -2.06 -3.80 1.88
C LEU A 45 -0.97 -2.96 2.53
N LEU A 46 -0.47 -1.94 1.86
CA LEU A 46 0.60 -1.08 2.34
C LEU A 46 0.06 0.17 3.05
N HIS A 47 0.89 0.77 3.90
CA HIS A 47 0.54 2.01 4.59
C HIS A 47 0.03 3.09 3.62
N GLY A 48 -1.10 3.70 3.96
CA GLY A 48 -1.71 4.76 3.16
C GLY A 48 -2.54 4.28 1.96
N GLU A 49 -2.57 2.97 1.66
CA GLU A 49 -3.48 2.42 0.65
C GLU A 49 -4.91 2.36 1.18
N ASP A 50 -5.86 2.61 0.29
CA ASP A 50 -7.28 2.60 0.61
C ASP A 50 -7.84 1.17 0.58
N PHE A 51 -8.75 0.89 1.50
CA PHE A 51 -9.48 -0.36 1.60
C PHE A 51 -10.97 -0.09 1.84
N HIS A 52 -11.81 -0.65 1.00
CA HIS A 52 -13.25 -0.49 1.03
C HIS A 52 -13.90 -1.63 1.80
N VAL A 53 -14.28 -1.35 3.06
CA VAL A 53 -14.85 -2.35 3.95
C VAL A 53 -16.32 -2.54 3.67
N LEU A 54 -16.74 -3.79 3.42
CA LEU A 54 -18.13 -4.19 3.22
C LEU A 54 -18.72 -4.80 4.48
N ASP A 55 -17.92 -5.49 5.30
CA ASP A 55 -18.36 -6.13 6.54
C ASP A 55 -17.23 -6.17 7.57
N ILE A 56 -17.60 -6.20 8.85
CA ILE A 56 -16.68 -6.37 9.97
C ILE A 56 -17.24 -7.48 10.87
N ALA A 57 -16.45 -8.54 11.04
CA ALA A 57 -16.76 -9.64 11.93
C ALA A 57 -15.60 -9.86 12.92
N GLY A 58 -15.83 -9.52 14.19
CA GLY A 58 -14.79 -9.54 15.22
C GLY A 58 -13.63 -8.62 14.89
N ASP A 59 -12.41 -9.18 14.83
CA ASP A 59 -11.18 -8.44 14.56
C ASP A 59 -10.84 -8.33 13.06
N TRP A 60 -11.73 -8.77 12.15
CA TRP A 60 -11.49 -8.84 10.72
C TRP A 60 -12.49 -8.00 9.94
N ALA A 61 -11.95 -7.23 9.00
CA ALA A 61 -12.72 -6.49 8.01
C ALA A 61 -12.64 -7.23 6.66
N TRP A 62 -13.80 -7.50 6.06
CA TRP A 62 -13.92 -8.01 4.71
C TRP A 62 -14.23 -6.87 3.74
N GLY A 63 -13.57 -6.87 2.59
CA GLY A 63 -13.70 -5.81 1.61
C GLY A 63 -12.71 -5.96 0.47
N TYR A 64 -12.36 -4.85 -0.17
CA TYR A 64 -11.45 -4.85 -1.31
C TYR A 64 -10.48 -3.67 -1.30
N CYS A 65 -9.31 -3.88 -1.90
CA CYS A 65 -8.30 -2.85 -2.07
C CYS A 65 -8.76 -1.77 -3.06
N GLY A 66 -8.46 -0.50 -2.77
CA GLY A 66 -8.91 0.61 -3.61
C GLY A 66 -8.20 0.71 -4.95
N HIS A 67 -6.99 0.14 -5.10
CA HIS A 67 -6.17 0.28 -6.31
C HIS A 67 -6.40 -0.82 -7.36
N ASP A 68 -6.70 -2.04 -6.93
CA ASP A 68 -6.83 -3.21 -7.83
C ASP A 68 -8.13 -4.00 -7.61
N HIS A 69 -8.98 -3.55 -6.67
CA HIS A 69 -10.22 -4.20 -6.25
C HIS A 69 -10.06 -5.65 -5.75
N TYR A 70 -8.84 -6.03 -5.35
CA TYR A 70 -8.58 -7.37 -4.84
C TYR A 70 -9.30 -7.59 -3.51
N VAL A 71 -10.09 -8.65 -3.43
CA VAL A 71 -11.03 -8.92 -2.32
C VAL A 71 -10.40 -9.81 -1.28
N GLY A 72 -10.62 -9.51 0.01
CA GLY A 72 -10.15 -10.36 1.10
C GLY A 72 -10.40 -9.78 2.49
N TYR A 73 -9.78 -10.41 3.47
CA TYR A 73 -9.87 -10.05 4.89
C TYR A 73 -8.58 -9.39 5.37
N VAL A 74 -8.72 -8.26 6.06
CA VAL A 74 -7.62 -7.58 6.75
C VAL A 74 -7.96 -7.40 8.23
N PRO A 75 -6.96 -7.34 9.15
CA PRO A 75 -7.22 -7.03 10.55
C PRO A 75 -7.77 -5.60 10.70
N VAL A 76 -8.87 -5.43 11.43
CA VAL A 76 -9.50 -4.12 11.67
C VAL A 76 -8.52 -3.12 12.28
N HIS A 77 -7.65 -3.56 13.20
CA HIS A 77 -6.67 -2.70 13.86
C HIS A 77 -5.60 -2.13 12.91
N ALA A 78 -5.44 -2.71 11.69
CA ALA A 78 -4.54 -2.19 10.67
C ALA A 78 -5.17 -1.04 9.86
N LEU A 79 -6.47 -0.81 10.02
CA LEU A 79 -7.23 0.16 9.28
C LEU A 79 -7.60 1.38 10.14
N GLN A 80 -7.73 2.52 9.49
CA GLN A 80 -8.27 3.74 10.06
C GLN A 80 -9.26 4.37 9.08
N HIS A 81 -10.31 4.99 9.59
CA HIS A 81 -11.30 5.66 8.73
C HIS A 81 -10.62 6.76 7.90
N GLN A 82 -10.85 6.75 6.59
CA GLN A 82 -10.19 7.65 5.63
C GLN A 82 -10.32 9.14 6.02
N LYS A 83 -11.51 9.57 6.48
CA LYS A 83 -11.75 10.95 6.94
C LYS A 83 -10.89 11.40 8.13
N LYS A 84 -10.25 10.47 8.85
CA LYS A 84 -9.35 10.76 9.98
C LYS A 84 -7.88 10.80 9.58
N THR A 85 -7.57 10.54 8.31
CA THR A 85 -6.21 10.53 7.78
C THR A 85 -6.08 11.64 6.74
N PRO A 86 -4.96 12.39 6.72
CA PRO A 86 -4.71 13.32 5.63
C PRO A 86 -4.53 12.55 4.32
N GLU A 87 -4.90 13.19 3.21
CA GLU A 87 -4.70 12.61 1.88
C GLU A 87 -3.20 12.43 1.61
N PRO A 88 -2.77 11.25 1.15
CA PRO A 88 -1.40 11.02 0.77
C PRO A 88 -0.98 11.90 -0.39
N THR A 89 0.20 12.49 -0.28
CA THR A 89 0.80 13.35 -1.30
C THR A 89 2.06 12.75 -1.90
N HIS A 90 2.67 11.77 -1.22
CA HIS A 90 3.94 11.16 -1.60
C HIS A 90 3.89 9.63 -1.49
N LEU A 91 4.69 8.98 -2.33
CA LEU A 91 5.02 7.55 -2.26
C LEU A 91 6.40 7.37 -1.62
N ILE A 92 6.56 6.31 -0.82
CA ILE A 92 7.88 5.82 -0.44
C ILE A 92 8.50 5.15 -1.66
N PHE A 93 9.56 5.76 -2.18
CA PHE A 93 10.23 5.33 -3.40
C PHE A 93 11.52 4.54 -3.12
N ALA A 94 12.15 4.76 -1.97
CA ALA A 94 13.24 3.93 -1.48
C ALA A 94 12.72 2.55 -1.03
N ARG A 95 13.59 1.53 -0.99
CA ARG A 95 13.23 0.18 -0.50
C ARG A 95 12.46 0.20 0.83
N ALA A 96 12.79 1.15 1.70
CA ALA A 96 12.03 1.50 2.89
C ALA A 96 12.38 2.93 3.33
N ALA A 97 11.47 3.58 4.03
CA ALA A 97 11.72 4.85 4.70
C ALA A 97 11.50 4.73 6.22
N LEU A 98 12.32 5.43 6.98
CA LEU A 98 12.15 5.58 8.41
C LEU A 98 11.43 6.91 8.69
N ILE A 99 10.46 6.86 9.59
CA ILE A 99 9.81 8.05 10.12
C ILE A 99 10.45 8.37 11.45
N PHE A 100 11.12 9.50 11.53
CA PHE A 100 11.85 9.98 12.71
C PHE A 100 10.94 10.88 13.57
N ILE A 101 11.24 10.97 14.87
CA ILE A 101 10.53 11.88 15.78
C ILE A 101 10.86 13.33 15.45
N GLU A 102 12.15 13.62 15.19
CA GLU A 102 12.68 14.93 14.83
C GLU A 102 13.37 14.87 13.46
N PRO A 103 13.60 16.01 12.76
CA PRO A 103 14.27 16.04 11.46
C PRO A 103 15.79 15.84 11.59
N ASP A 104 16.19 14.77 12.26
CA ASP A 104 17.58 14.39 12.51
C ASP A 104 17.71 12.87 12.46
N PHE A 105 18.74 12.36 11.77
CA PHE A 105 19.07 10.94 11.71
C PHE A 105 19.42 10.31 13.05
N LYS A 106 19.81 11.11 14.05
CA LYS A 106 20.11 10.67 15.42
C LYS A 106 18.87 10.58 16.29
N SER A 107 17.74 11.08 15.78
CA SER A 107 16.44 11.02 16.46
C SER A 107 15.90 9.60 16.53
N GLY A 108 14.98 9.35 17.46
CA GLY A 108 14.27 8.08 17.56
C GLY A 108 13.42 7.79 16.31
N VAL A 109 13.33 6.50 15.95
CA VAL A 109 12.51 6.03 14.83
C VAL A 109 11.14 5.63 15.36
N MET A 110 10.09 6.20 14.79
CA MET A 110 8.70 5.90 15.11
C MET A 110 8.15 4.71 14.30
N LYS A 111 8.46 4.67 13.00
CA LYS A 111 7.95 3.67 12.04
C LYS A 111 8.99 3.40 10.97
N ARG A 112 8.95 2.20 10.42
CA ARG A 112 9.55 1.84 9.15
C ARG A 112 8.42 1.55 8.17
N LEU A 113 8.42 2.25 7.04
CA LEU A 113 7.43 2.08 5.97
C LEU A 113 8.09 1.44 4.75
N PRO A 114 7.50 0.41 4.15
CA PRO A 114 8.04 -0.22 2.95
C PRO A 114 7.88 0.67 1.70
N MET A 115 8.62 0.34 0.64
CA MET A 115 8.42 0.87 -0.71
C MET A 115 6.94 0.77 -1.12
N GLY A 116 6.43 1.77 -1.82
CA GLY A 116 5.04 1.82 -2.25
C GLY A 116 4.06 2.36 -1.19
N SER A 117 4.46 2.49 0.07
CA SER A 117 3.63 3.16 1.08
C SER A 117 3.31 4.59 0.68
N ARG A 118 2.10 5.03 1.01
CA ARG A 118 1.59 6.38 0.70
C ARG A 118 1.53 7.20 1.97
N ILE A 119 2.08 8.42 1.95
CA ILE A 119 2.09 9.32 3.11
C ILE A 119 1.76 10.75 2.71
N ALA A 120 1.16 11.49 3.65
CA ALA A 120 1.01 12.93 3.52
C ALA A 120 2.30 13.60 4.00
N CYS A 121 2.99 14.31 3.10
CA CYS A 121 4.11 15.17 3.45
C CYS A 121 3.70 16.64 3.39
N GLY A 122 4.12 17.40 4.37
CA GLY A 122 4.01 18.85 4.46
C GLY A 122 5.34 19.54 4.15
N GLU A 123 5.58 20.64 4.86
CA GLU A 123 6.75 21.48 4.66
C GLU A 123 8.08 20.76 4.94
N ALA A 124 9.12 21.21 4.24
CA ALA A 124 10.48 20.78 4.49
C ALA A 124 10.97 21.36 5.83
N SER A 125 11.84 20.60 6.51
CA SER A 125 12.60 21.09 7.67
C SER A 125 13.54 22.22 7.26
N GLU A 126 14.03 22.99 8.22
CA GLU A 126 14.96 24.12 7.98
C GLU A 126 16.20 23.71 7.16
N CYS A 127 16.72 22.50 7.38
CA CYS A 127 17.85 21.98 6.60
C CYS A 127 17.47 21.46 5.21
N GLY A 128 16.16 21.41 4.86
CA GLY A 128 15.66 20.91 3.57
C GLY A 128 15.75 19.41 3.38
N ASN A 129 16.37 18.65 4.27
CA ASN A 129 16.60 17.21 4.09
C ASN A 129 15.44 16.33 4.53
N PHE A 130 14.52 16.86 5.33
CA PHE A 130 13.37 16.12 5.85
C PHE A 130 12.07 16.81 5.50
N LEU A 131 11.02 16.03 5.25
CA LEU A 131 9.65 16.49 5.10
C LEU A 131 8.86 16.09 6.34
N LYS A 132 8.05 17.03 6.84
CA LYS A 132 7.13 16.75 7.94
C LYS A 132 6.05 15.79 7.48
N THR A 133 5.74 14.76 8.29
CA THR A 133 4.67 13.80 8.00
C THR A 133 3.89 13.47 9.27
N GLY A 134 2.65 13.89 9.37
CA GLY A 134 1.82 13.66 10.54
C GLY A 134 2.52 14.06 11.84
N LYS A 135 2.99 13.06 12.63
CA LYS A 135 3.67 13.27 13.90
C LYS A 135 5.21 13.18 13.83
N GLY A 136 5.78 13.00 12.63
CA GLY A 136 7.22 12.79 12.51
C GLY A 136 7.78 13.35 11.21
N TYR A 137 8.95 12.88 10.81
CA TYR A 137 9.72 13.36 9.67
C TYR A 137 10.25 12.21 8.83
N VAL A 138 10.16 12.33 7.50
CA VAL A 138 10.75 11.41 6.54
C VAL A 138 11.88 12.11 5.78
N HIS A 139 12.97 11.40 5.47
CA HIS A 139 14.02 11.98 4.64
C HIS A 139 13.52 12.19 3.20
N ALA A 140 13.73 13.39 2.66
CA ALA A 140 13.19 13.79 1.36
C ALA A 140 13.60 12.89 0.19
N ARG A 141 14.81 12.29 0.24
CA ARG A 141 15.30 11.35 -0.78
C ARG A 141 14.56 10.01 -0.81
N HIS A 142 13.80 9.68 0.24
CA HIS A 142 13.08 8.41 0.32
C HIS A 142 11.67 8.49 -0.24
N VAL A 143 11.21 9.68 -0.59
CA VAL A 143 9.82 9.92 -1.02
C VAL A 143 9.79 10.64 -2.36
N GLN A 144 8.69 10.45 -3.07
CA GLN A 144 8.40 11.13 -4.33
C GLN A 144 6.94 11.57 -4.35
N PRO A 145 6.60 12.77 -4.86
CA PRO A 145 5.22 13.19 -5.01
C PRO A 145 4.43 12.20 -5.87
N ILE A 146 3.21 11.89 -5.46
CA ILE A 146 2.29 11.04 -6.24
C ILE A 146 2.03 11.70 -7.59
N GLY A 147 2.04 10.90 -8.67
CA GLY A 147 1.86 11.39 -10.04
C GLY A 147 3.12 11.93 -10.69
N THR A 148 4.26 11.94 -10.00
CA THR A 148 5.54 12.27 -10.65
C THR A 148 5.89 11.19 -11.64
N LYS A 149 6.09 11.56 -12.91
CA LYS A 149 6.61 10.63 -13.92
C LYS A 149 8.07 10.32 -13.58
N VAL A 150 8.33 9.07 -13.31
CA VAL A 150 9.70 8.59 -13.11
C VAL A 150 10.37 8.54 -14.49
N VAL A 151 11.17 9.54 -14.77
CA VAL A 151 12.04 9.54 -15.97
C VAL A 151 13.36 8.91 -15.57
N PHE A 152 13.61 7.72 -16.06
CA PHE A 152 14.93 7.10 -15.92
C PHE A 152 15.77 7.47 -17.12
N ASP A 153 16.97 7.95 -16.85
CA ASP A 153 17.96 8.36 -17.85
C ASP A 153 18.36 7.17 -18.72
N GLY A 154 17.62 6.96 -19.82
CA GLY A 154 17.99 6.06 -20.92
C GLY A 154 18.14 4.56 -20.64
N THR A 155 18.06 4.10 -19.41
CA THR A 155 18.08 2.70 -19.02
C THR A 155 16.74 2.31 -18.40
N ASN A 156 16.31 1.06 -18.59
CA ASN A 156 15.05 0.51 -18.09
C ASN A 156 14.79 0.88 -16.63
N GLY A 157 14.05 1.96 -16.41
CA GLY A 157 13.76 2.43 -15.06
C GLY A 157 13.01 1.43 -14.18
N THR A 158 12.21 0.58 -14.81
CA THR A 158 11.57 -0.56 -14.13
C THR A 158 12.60 -1.57 -13.63
N ALA A 159 13.68 -1.82 -14.37
CA ALA A 159 14.77 -2.70 -13.94
C ALA A 159 15.51 -2.12 -12.72
N ALA A 160 15.80 -0.82 -12.71
CA ALA A 160 16.45 -0.16 -11.56
C ALA A 160 15.58 -0.18 -10.29
N LEU A 161 14.26 -0.12 -10.44
CA LEU A 161 13.33 -0.31 -9.31
C LEU A 161 13.34 -1.77 -8.81
N ALA A 162 13.34 -2.73 -9.73
CA ALA A 162 13.43 -4.15 -9.37
C ALA A 162 14.74 -4.48 -8.65
N GLU A 163 15.86 -3.90 -9.07
CA GLU A 163 17.17 -4.08 -8.45
C GLU A 163 17.19 -3.64 -6.98
N GLN A 164 16.41 -2.63 -6.58
CA GLN A 164 16.30 -2.24 -5.19
C GLN A 164 15.66 -3.32 -4.31
N LEU A 165 14.94 -4.26 -4.91
CA LEU A 165 14.25 -5.36 -4.21
C LEU A 165 15.05 -6.66 -4.22
N ILE A 166 16.25 -6.68 -4.81
CA ILE A 166 17.15 -7.84 -4.77
C ILE A 166 17.43 -8.23 -3.30
N GLY A 167 17.34 -9.53 -3.02
CA GLY A 167 17.50 -10.08 -1.69
C GLY A 167 16.22 -10.06 -0.83
N ALA A 168 15.10 -9.55 -1.34
CA ALA A 168 13.81 -9.80 -0.69
C ALA A 168 13.44 -11.28 -0.78
N PRO A 169 12.96 -11.91 0.30
CA PRO A 169 12.54 -13.30 0.26
C PRO A 169 11.27 -13.48 -0.57
N TYR A 170 11.07 -14.68 -1.13
CA TYR A 170 9.79 -15.02 -1.72
C TYR A 170 8.73 -15.17 -0.60
N LEU A 171 7.64 -14.44 -0.71
CA LEU A 171 6.51 -14.49 0.20
C LEU A 171 5.21 -14.49 -0.61
N TRP A 172 4.45 -15.57 -0.54
CA TRP A 172 3.14 -15.65 -1.18
C TRP A 172 2.20 -14.55 -0.69
N GLY A 173 1.61 -13.80 -1.60
CA GLY A 173 0.80 -12.61 -1.29
C GLY A 173 1.60 -11.36 -0.96
N GLY A 174 2.93 -11.42 -0.86
CA GLY A 174 3.77 -10.28 -0.52
C GLY A 174 3.88 -9.23 -1.63
N ARG A 175 3.92 -7.95 -1.24
CA ARG A 175 4.07 -6.78 -2.12
C ARG A 175 5.09 -5.78 -1.58
N SER A 176 6.01 -6.20 -0.70
CA SER A 176 6.98 -5.29 -0.07
C SER A 176 8.38 -5.87 -0.06
N GLY A 177 9.39 -5.02 0.20
CA GLY A 177 10.78 -5.46 0.35
C GLY A 177 11.04 -6.44 1.50
N ASP A 178 10.05 -6.71 2.35
CA ASP A 178 10.10 -7.73 3.40
C ASP A 178 9.70 -9.13 2.88
N GLY A 179 9.11 -9.19 1.68
CA GLY A 179 8.75 -10.39 0.96
C GLY A 179 7.86 -10.06 -0.23
N LEU A 180 8.12 -10.71 -1.37
CA LEU A 180 7.44 -10.51 -2.64
C LEU A 180 7.09 -11.85 -3.27
N ASP A 181 5.94 -11.93 -3.94
CA ASP A 181 5.73 -12.95 -4.97
C ASP A 181 5.96 -12.38 -6.38
N CYS A 182 5.83 -13.22 -7.41
CA CYS A 182 6.15 -12.86 -8.79
C CYS A 182 5.28 -11.71 -9.30
N SER A 183 3.96 -11.79 -9.14
CA SER A 183 3.03 -10.75 -9.60
C SER A 183 3.04 -9.51 -8.69
N GLY A 184 3.31 -9.68 -7.40
CA GLY A 184 3.49 -8.57 -6.45
C GLY A 184 4.70 -7.70 -6.78
N LEU A 185 5.80 -8.30 -7.26
CA LEU A 185 6.97 -7.55 -7.76
C LEU A 185 6.59 -6.69 -8.98
N ILE A 186 5.94 -7.28 -9.97
CA ILE A 186 5.51 -6.57 -11.18
C ILE A 186 4.52 -5.45 -10.85
N GLN A 187 3.48 -5.76 -10.04
CA GLN A 187 2.51 -4.77 -9.61
C GLN A 187 3.15 -3.58 -8.89
N MET A 188 4.10 -3.84 -7.97
CA MET A 188 4.83 -2.79 -7.25
C MET A 188 5.62 -1.88 -8.19
N ILE A 189 6.37 -2.44 -9.12
CA ILE A 189 7.19 -1.67 -10.07
C ILE A 189 6.30 -0.82 -10.97
N LEU A 190 5.23 -1.38 -11.51
CA LEU A 190 4.30 -0.66 -12.37
C LEU A 190 3.60 0.47 -11.60
N MET A 191 3.12 0.21 -10.39
CA MET A 191 2.52 1.23 -9.52
C MET A 191 3.47 2.41 -9.27
N LEU A 192 4.77 2.16 -9.03
CA LEU A 192 5.77 3.21 -8.82
C LEU A 192 6.04 4.03 -10.09
N THR A 193 5.78 3.48 -11.26
CA THR A 193 5.86 4.19 -12.54
C THR A 193 4.53 4.83 -12.97
N GLY A 194 3.49 4.71 -12.14
CA GLY A 194 2.18 5.31 -12.39
C GLY A 194 1.27 4.45 -13.28
N VAL A 195 1.55 3.16 -13.39
CA VAL A 195 0.73 2.19 -14.14
C VAL A 195 0.05 1.27 -13.14
N ASP A 196 -1.28 1.24 -13.19
CA ASP A 196 -2.07 0.28 -12.41
C ASP A 196 -2.00 -1.11 -13.06
N ALA A 197 -1.79 -2.14 -12.25
CA ALA A 197 -1.73 -3.52 -12.69
C ALA A 197 -2.58 -4.42 -11.76
N PRO A 198 -3.24 -5.44 -12.30
CA PRO A 198 -3.92 -6.45 -11.50
C PRO A 198 -2.95 -7.17 -10.55
N ARG A 199 -3.51 -7.82 -9.52
CA ARG A 199 -2.72 -8.54 -8.52
C ARG A 199 -2.18 -9.87 -9.05
N ASP A 200 -2.95 -10.62 -9.80
CA ASP A 200 -2.64 -11.97 -10.24
C ASP A 200 -1.96 -12.00 -11.61
N SER A 201 -1.02 -12.91 -11.80
CA SER A 201 -0.18 -13.00 -13.00
C SER A 201 -0.96 -13.34 -14.28
N ASP A 202 -2.03 -14.12 -14.19
CA ASP A 202 -2.92 -14.41 -15.31
C ASP A 202 -3.69 -13.16 -15.76
N GLN A 203 -4.14 -12.35 -14.80
CA GLN A 203 -4.78 -11.06 -15.08
C GLN A 203 -3.78 -10.05 -15.65
N GLN A 204 -2.53 -10.04 -15.15
CA GLN A 204 -1.46 -9.18 -15.68
C GLN A 204 -1.12 -9.53 -17.13
N MET A 205 -1.19 -10.82 -17.49
CA MET A 205 -0.98 -11.26 -18.87
C MET A 205 -2.12 -10.85 -19.82
N ALA A 206 -3.32 -10.65 -19.29
CA ALA A 206 -4.52 -10.32 -20.06
C ALA A 206 -4.76 -8.80 -20.19
N ALA A 207 -4.04 -7.99 -19.39
CA ALA A 207 -4.18 -6.53 -19.37
C ALA A 207 -3.28 -5.84 -20.41
#